data_854c8f09122b0d08476693b88131c94f
#
_entry.id   854c8f09122b0d08476693b88131c94f
#
_cell.length_a   1.000
_cell.length_b   1.000
_cell.length_c   1.000
_cell.angle_alpha   90.00
_cell.angle_beta   90.00
_cell.angle_gamma   90.00
#
_symmetry.space_group_name_H-M   'P 1'
#
loop_
_entity.id
_entity.type
_entity.pdbx_description
1 polymer ?
#
loop_
_entity_poly.entity_id
_entity_poly.type
_entity_poly.pdbx_seq_one_letter_code
_entity_poly.pdbx_strand_id
1 'polypeptide(L)'
;MKKSISTFLKHPTKDNSNRSANPPVTRASTILFNSMQELLNHEKKIKANKKISYYSYGRYGSSTTIELENILKELEQAYHVFLTGTGFGGVALAIMSLCRPGDEILVSDNVYGPTKEISEDLVKEFNINAKFYNPDKFEDLKNKITKKTKMIIVENPGSNTFEFQDLSKIIKVAKRKNILTFLDNTWGTALYLKPLKIGFDMSFCSATKYYSGHSDAMGGSLAVNKKVFKKVMFFYKLSG
;
A
#
# COMPACT_ATOMS: atom_id res chain seq x y z
N MET A 1 -2.17 -11.28 26.80
CA MET A 1 -3.43 -10.60 26.41
C MET A 1 -3.18 -9.78 25.15
N LYS A 2 -4.02 -9.92 24.11
CA LYS A 2 -4.00 -9.01 22.95
C LYS A 2 -4.48 -7.64 23.43
N LYS A 3 -3.69 -6.59 23.20
CA LYS A 3 -4.10 -5.21 23.47
C LYS A 3 -5.33 -4.84 22.63
N SER A 4 -6.24 -4.03 23.15
CA SER A 4 -7.29 -3.42 22.34
C SER A 4 -6.66 -2.53 21.25
N ILE A 5 -7.36 -2.27 20.14
CA ILE A 5 -6.86 -1.40 19.07
C ILE A 5 -6.53 -0.02 19.61
N SER A 6 -7.39 0.55 20.47
CA SER A 6 -7.12 1.86 21.09
C SER A 6 -5.85 1.86 21.96
N THR A 7 -5.62 0.80 22.74
CA THR A 7 -4.40 0.65 23.54
C THR A 7 -3.16 0.48 22.65
N PHE A 8 -3.29 -0.28 21.56
CA PHE A 8 -2.20 -0.46 20.59
C PHE A 8 -1.82 0.86 19.91
N LEU A 9 -2.79 1.65 19.46
CA LEU A 9 -2.53 2.94 18.80
C LEU A 9 -1.92 3.98 19.73
N LYS A 10 -2.28 3.97 21.04
CA LYS A 10 -1.68 4.88 22.03
C LYS A 10 -0.29 4.46 22.48
N HIS A 11 0.01 3.17 22.41
CA HIS A 11 1.27 2.61 22.90
C HIS A 11 1.82 1.58 21.89
N PRO A 12 2.20 2.02 20.68
CA PRO A 12 2.61 1.12 19.60
C PRO A 12 3.94 0.44 19.87
N THR A 13 4.85 1.10 20.58
CA THR A 13 6.19 0.59 20.87
C THR A 13 6.35 0.06 22.27
N LYS A 14 7.28 -0.87 22.45
CA LYS A 14 7.73 -1.35 23.75
C LYS A 14 9.03 -0.68 24.22
N ASP A 15 9.70 0.03 23.30
CA ASP A 15 10.99 0.67 23.59
C ASP A 15 10.76 2.12 24.02
N ASN A 16 10.71 2.32 25.32
CA ASN A 16 10.57 3.62 25.97
C ASN A 16 11.92 4.13 26.51
N SER A 17 13.01 3.95 25.73
CA SER A 17 14.33 4.46 26.13
C SER A 17 14.30 5.95 26.53
N ASN A 18 13.40 6.73 25.91
CA ASN A 18 13.24 8.16 26.16
C ASN A 18 12.10 8.52 27.13
N ARG A 19 11.43 7.54 27.74
CA ARG A 19 10.27 7.76 28.65
C ARG A 19 9.14 8.62 28.07
N SER A 20 9.13 8.85 26.74
CA SER A 20 8.08 9.58 26.06
C SER A 20 6.90 8.65 25.74
N ALA A 21 5.68 9.16 25.84
CA ALA A 21 4.48 8.43 25.41
C ALA A 21 4.43 8.26 23.88
N ASN A 22 5.05 9.17 23.13
CA ASN A 22 5.10 9.17 21.69
C ASN A 22 6.49 8.76 21.18
N PRO A 23 6.58 8.12 19.99
CA PRO A 23 7.85 7.90 19.34
C PRO A 23 8.57 9.23 19.08
N PRO A 24 9.91 9.29 19.22
CA PRO A 24 10.65 10.51 18.92
C PRO A 24 10.63 10.80 17.43
N VAL A 25 10.63 12.09 17.07
CA VAL A 25 10.75 12.52 15.68
C VAL A 25 12.22 12.54 15.28
N THR A 26 12.62 11.62 14.42
CA THR A 26 13.99 11.53 13.90
C THR A 26 14.10 12.16 12.53
N ARG A 27 14.98 13.18 12.41
CA ARG A 27 15.33 13.82 11.15
C ARG A 27 16.76 13.44 10.80
N ALA A 28 16.94 12.60 9.77
CA ALA A 28 18.25 12.17 9.33
C ALA A 28 18.27 11.82 7.85
N SER A 29 19.28 12.26 7.12
CA SER A 29 19.59 11.77 5.79
C SER A 29 20.61 10.62 5.84
N THR A 30 21.62 10.76 6.69
CA THR A 30 22.70 9.79 6.83
C THR A 30 22.55 9.03 8.14
N ILE A 31 22.67 7.72 8.07
CA ILE A 31 22.64 6.82 9.23
C ILE A 31 24.05 6.26 9.42
N LEU A 32 24.58 6.40 10.62
CA LEU A 32 25.92 5.94 10.96
C LEU A 32 25.91 4.48 11.44
N PHE A 33 26.90 3.73 11.00
CA PHE A 33 27.17 2.35 11.39
C PHE A 33 28.55 2.26 12.00
N ASN A 34 28.72 1.44 13.03
CA ASN A 34 30.01 1.28 13.70
C ASN A 34 31.02 0.47 12.85
N SER A 35 30.54 -0.27 11.87
CA SER A 35 31.39 -1.05 10.96
C SER A 35 30.69 -1.37 9.63
N MET A 36 31.48 -1.67 8.61
CA MET A 36 30.95 -2.18 7.34
C MET A 36 30.17 -3.49 7.52
N GLN A 37 30.61 -4.35 8.44
CA GLN A 37 29.93 -5.62 8.72
C GLN A 37 28.54 -5.38 9.31
N GLU A 38 28.39 -4.39 10.18
CA GLU A 38 27.07 -3.99 10.72
C GLU A 38 26.15 -3.52 9.59
N LEU A 39 26.61 -2.64 8.70
CA LEU A 39 25.85 -2.17 7.54
C LEU A 39 25.40 -3.34 6.66
N LEU A 40 26.31 -4.25 6.29
CA LEU A 40 25.99 -5.40 5.44
C LEU A 40 24.95 -6.33 6.09
N ASN A 41 25.07 -6.57 7.38
CA ASN A 41 24.09 -7.36 8.12
C ASN A 41 22.73 -6.67 8.21
N HIS A 42 22.73 -5.34 8.35
CA HIS A 42 21.52 -4.53 8.37
C HIS A 42 20.79 -4.58 7.01
N GLU A 43 21.50 -4.41 5.91
CA GLU A 43 20.96 -4.54 4.55
C GLU A 43 20.34 -5.94 4.29
N LYS A 44 20.97 -7.00 4.80
CA LYS A 44 20.41 -8.36 4.73
C LYS A 44 19.07 -8.45 5.49
N LYS A 45 18.95 -7.79 6.65
CA LYS A 45 17.69 -7.75 7.41
C LYS A 45 16.58 -7.03 6.63
N ILE A 46 16.89 -5.88 6.02
CA ILE A 46 15.94 -5.13 5.18
C ILE A 46 15.45 -5.99 4.02
N LYS A 47 16.38 -6.61 3.26
CA LYS A 47 16.03 -7.49 2.12
C LYS A 47 15.17 -8.68 2.52
N ALA A 48 15.38 -9.20 3.72
CA ALA A 48 14.62 -10.32 4.27
C ALA A 48 13.32 -9.91 4.98
N ASN A 49 12.97 -8.62 4.95
CA ASN A 49 11.84 -8.04 5.67
C ASN A 49 11.81 -8.42 7.17
N LYS A 50 12.99 -8.46 7.79
CA LYS A 50 13.12 -8.66 9.23
C LYS A 50 12.90 -7.33 9.95
N LYS A 51 12.57 -7.40 11.23
CA LYS A 51 12.40 -6.20 12.07
C LYS A 51 13.69 -5.38 12.09
N ILE A 52 13.56 -4.09 11.80
CA ILE A 52 14.62 -3.07 11.87
C ILE A 52 14.12 -1.89 12.71
N SER A 53 15.04 -1.09 13.23
CA SER A 53 14.74 0.13 13.99
C SER A 53 15.04 1.40 13.19
N TYR A 54 15.79 1.28 12.09
CA TYR A 54 16.16 2.37 11.19
C TYR A 54 16.48 1.79 9.82
N TYR A 55 16.39 2.59 8.76
CA TYR A 55 16.89 2.26 7.44
C TYR A 55 18.39 2.58 7.33
N SER A 56 19.05 2.05 6.32
CA SER A 56 20.48 2.33 6.07
C SER A 56 20.74 3.74 5.52
N TYR A 57 19.70 4.40 5.03
CA TYR A 57 19.77 5.77 4.50
C TYR A 57 18.40 6.45 4.60
N GLY A 58 18.39 7.74 4.94
CA GLY A 58 17.18 8.51 5.21
C GLY A 58 16.18 8.63 4.06
N ARG A 59 16.60 8.46 2.80
CA ARG A 59 15.68 8.40 1.66
C ARG A 59 14.65 7.27 1.78
N TYR A 60 15.02 6.18 2.42
CA TYR A 60 14.11 5.05 2.65
C TYR A 60 13.22 5.25 3.88
N GLY A 61 13.50 6.28 4.66
CA GLY A 61 12.78 6.60 5.88
C GLY A 61 13.67 6.66 7.11
N SER A 62 13.08 7.04 8.23
CA SER A 62 13.71 7.15 9.55
C SER A 62 13.09 6.16 10.54
N SER A 63 13.55 6.14 11.76
CA SER A 63 12.89 5.39 12.85
C SER A 63 11.43 5.81 13.04
N THR A 64 11.12 7.08 12.83
CA THR A 64 9.73 7.61 12.89
C THR A 64 8.84 6.98 11.85
N THR A 65 9.29 6.88 10.58
CA THR A 65 8.52 6.26 9.50
C THR A 65 8.37 4.76 9.70
N ILE A 66 9.42 4.07 10.17
CA ILE A 66 9.37 2.64 10.51
C ILE A 66 8.33 2.35 11.59
N GLU A 67 8.20 3.22 12.57
CA GLU A 67 7.19 3.07 13.61
C GLU A 67 5.77 3.12 13.03
N LEU A 68 5.51 4.08 12.13
CA LEU A 68 4.24 4.18 11.43
C LEU A 68 4.00 2.96 10.52
N GLU A 69 5.02 2.51 9.77
CA GLU A 69 4.93 1.28 8.96
C GLU A 69 4.55 0.06 9.82
N ASN A 70 5.16 -0.08 11.00
CA ASN A 70 4.88 -1.19 11.92
C ASN A 70 3.45 -1.14 12.47
N ILE A 71 2.96 0.05 12.83
CA ILE A 71 1.58 0.25 13.30
C ILE A 71 0.60 -0.15 12.20
N LEU A 72 0.79 0.39 10.99
CA LEU A 72 -0.09 0.12 9.86
C LEU A 72 -0.01 -1.33 9.41
N LYS A 73 1.19 -1.93 9.44
CA LYS A 73 1.38 -3.36 9.14
C LYS A 73 0.56 -4.26 10.08
N GLU A 74 0.51 -3.96 11.36
CA GLU A 74 -0.33 -4.72 12.31
C GLU A 74 -1.81 -4.48 12.08
N LEU A 75 -2.21 -3.22 11.85
CA LEU A 75 -3.61 -2.87 11.58
C LEU A 75 -4.13 -3.55 10.31
N GLU A 76 -3.37 -3.50 9.22
CA GLU A 76 -3.70 -4.10 7.93
C GLU A 76 -3.51 -5.63 7.91
N GLN A 77 -2.84 -6.20 8.91
CA GLN A 77 -2.38 -7.59 8.92
C GLN A 77 -1.54 -7.90 7.67
N ALA A 78 -0.68 -6.94 7.29
CA ALA A 78 0.11 -6.97 6.08
C ALA A 78 1.44 -7.70 6.26
N TYR A 79 2.02 -8.16 5.14
CA TYR A 79 3.40 -8.60 5.14
C TYR A 79 4.35 -7.41 5.28
N HIS A 80 4.06 -6.28 4.61
CA HIS A 80 4.79 -5.02 4.71
C HIS A 80 3.88 -3.86 4.35
N VAL A 81 4.22 -2.64 4.81
CA VAL A 81 3.57 -1.39 4.42
C VAL A 81 4.64 -0.44 3.88
N PHE A 82 4.36 0.19 2.76
CA PHE A 82 5.16 1.26 2.18
C PHE A 82 4.45 2.59 2.43
N LEU A 83 5.19 3.59 2.88
CA LEU A 83 4.68 4.95 3.01
C LEU A 83 5.07 5.76 1.77
N THR A 84 4.15 6.60 1.31
CA THR A 84 4.39 7.50 0.18
C THR A 84 4.06 8.93 0.58
N GLY A 85 4.73 9.91 -0.03
CA GLY A 85 4.54 11.33 0.28
C GLY A 85 3.14 11.86 -0.04
N THR A 86 2.39 11.15 -0.90
CA THR A 86 1.00 11.46 -1.26
C THR A 86 0.20 10.19 -1.41
N GLY A 87 -1.13 10.27 -1.27
CA GLY A 87 -2.01 9.15 -1.59
C GLY A 87 -1.81 8.66 -3.03
N PHE A 88 -1.83 9.59 -3.98
CA PHE A 88 -1.60 9.30 -5.39
C PHE A 88 -0.30 8.55 -5.67
N GLY A 89 0.79 8.90 -4.95
CA GLY A 89 2.07 8.19 -5.03
C GLY A 89 1.96 6.71 -4.68
N GLY A 90 1.06 6.31 -3.80
CA GLY A 90 0.82 4.91 -3.45
C GLY A 90 0.15 4.12 -4.58
N VAL A 91 -0.78 4.73 -5.30
CA VAL A 91 -1.41 4.13 -6.49
C VAL A 91 -0.37 3.97 -7.61
N ALA A 92 0.40 5.03 -7.89
CA ALA A 92 1.48 5.01 -8.87
C ALA A 92 2.52 3.93 -8.54
N LEU A 93 2.94 3.84 -7.28
CA LEU A 93 3.87 2.81 -6.80
C LEU A 93 3.37 1.40 -7.10
N ALA A 94 2.10 1.12 -6.86
CA ALA A 94 1.51 -0.20 -7.12
C ALA A 94 1.54 -0.54 -8.62
N ILE A 95 1.07 0.38 -9.48
CA ILE A 95 1.00 0.15 -10.93
C ILE A 95 2.42 -0.01 -11.50
N MET A 96 3.31 0.94 -11.25
CA MET A 96 4.64 1.00 -11.86
C MET A 96 5.55 -0.14 -11.39
N SER A 97 5.39 -0.62 -10.16
CA SER A 97 6.17 -1.74 -9.65
C SER A 97 5.76 -3.09 -10.23
N LEU A 98 4.49 -3.27 -10.59
CA LEU A 98 3.89 -4.57 -10.87
C LEU A 98 3.47 -4.77 -12.32
N CYS A 99 3.15 -3.70 -13.04
CA CYS A 99 2.79 -3.76 -14.46
C CYS A 99 4.00 -3.52 -15.37
N ARG A 100 3.92 -3.97 -16.60
CA ARG A 100 4.96 -3.83 -17.62
C ARG A 100 4.31 -3.40 -18.94
N PRO A 101 5.08 -2.84 -19.89
CA PRO A 101 4.58 -2.52 -21.23
C PRO A 101 3.86 -3.73 -21.85
N GLY A 102 2.65 -3.49 -22.36
CA GLY A 102 1.77 -4.50 -22.93
C GLY A 102 0.80 -5.17 -21.94
N ASP A 103 0.97 -4.95 -20.63
CA ASP A 103 -0.02 -5.38 -19.63
C ASP A 103 -1.31 -4.54 -19.72
N GLU A 104 -2.38 -5.08 -19.17
CA GLU A 104 -3.69 -4.44 -19.07
C GLU A 104 -4.09 -4.35 -17.59
N ILE A 105 -4.66 -3.23 -17.19
CA ILE A 105 -5.30 -3.05 -15.89
C ILE A 105 -6.79 -2.82 -16.06
N LEU A 106 -7.59 -3.41 -15.17
CA LEU A 106 -9.03 -3.15 -15.08
C LEU A 106 -9.27 -2.25 -13.88
N VAL A 107 -9.92 -1.13 -14.11
CA VAL A 107 -10.14 -0.10 -13.09
C VAL A 107 -11.64 0.08 -12.89
N SER A 108 -12.09 0.08 -11.64
CA SER A 108 -13.48 0.38 -11.34
C SER A 108 -13.81 1.81 -11.74
N ASP A 109 -14.93 2.03 -12.44
CA ASP A 109 -15.27 3.38 -12.95
C ASP A 109 -15.65 4.37 -11.84
N ASN A 110 -15.88 3.90 -10.64
CA ASN A 110 -16.18 4.70 -9.44
C ASN A 110 -14.95 5.06 -8.58
N VAL A 111 -13.73 4.87 -9.09
CA VAL A 111 -12.51 5.24 -8.35
C VAL A 111 -12.34 6.76 -8.27
N TYR A 112 -11.52 7.19 -7.30
CA TYR A 112 -11.10 8.57 -7.14
C TYR A 112 -10.58 9.18 -8.44
N GLY A 113 -10.99 10.43 -8.76
CA GLY A 113 -10.69 11.09 -10.03
C GLY A 113 -9.22 11.00 -10.45
N PRO A 114 -8.24 11.40 -9.63
CA PRO A 114 -6.84 11.25 -9.97
C PRO A 114 -6.37 9.80 -10.23
N THR A 115 -7.01 8.80 -9.62
CA THR A 115 -6.73 7.38 -9.96
C THR A 115 -7.21 7.05 -11.36
N LYS A 116 -8.32 7.67 -11.80
CA LYS A 116 -8.82 7.56 -13.18
C LYS A 116 -7.87 8.23 -14.15
N GLU A 117 -7.44 9.46 -13.86
CA GLU A 117 -6.49 10.23 -14.69
C GLU A 117 -5.16 9.48 -14.89
N ILE A 118 -4.54 8.96 -13.81
CA ILE A 118 -3.29 8.18 -13.96
C ILE A 118 -3.51 6.94 -14.81
N SER A 119 -4.69 6.33 -14.70
CA SER A 119 -5.02 5.14 -15.48
C SER A 119 -5.24 5.44 -16.96
N GLU A 120 -5.72 6.64 -17.30
CA GLU A 120 -5.92 7.05 -18.68
C GLU A 120 -4.63 7.56 -19.34
N ASP A 121 -3.88 8.42 -18.65
CA ASP A 121 -2.76 9.17 -19.23
C ASP A 121 -1.40 8.51 -18.94
N LEU A 122 -1.01 8.42 -17.66
CA LEU A 122 0.31 7.90 -17.30
C LEU A 122 0.50 6.45 -17.75
N VAL A 123 -0.54 5.64 -17.60
CA VAL A 123 -0.50 4.22 -17.95
C VAL A 123 -0.30 4.05 -19.46
N LYS A 124 -0.90 4.93 -20.26
CA LYS A 124 -0.73 4.95 -21.70
C LYS A 124 0.70 5.29 -22.13
N GLU A 125 1.34 6.28 -21.49
CA GLU A 125 2.73 6.66 -21.76
C GLU A 125 3.71 5.51 -21.51
N PHE A 126 3.40 4.61 -20.57
CA PHE A 126 4.18 3.41 -20.29
C PHE A 126 3.74 2.17 -21.09
N ASN A 127 2.91 2.36 -22.14
CA ASN A 127 2.35 1.27 -22.94
C ASN A 127 1.64 0.20 -22.10
N ILE A 128 0.93 0.63 -21.06
CA ILE A 128 0.01 -0.20 -20.27
C ILE A 128 -1.40 0.22 -20.73
N ASN A 129 -2.33 -0.72 -20.82
CA ASN A 129 -3.69 -0.43 -21.25
C ASN A 129 -4.65 -0.46 -20.07
N ALA A 130 -5.34 0.65 -19.81
CA ALA A 130 -6.39 0.70 -18.79
C ALA A 130 -7.78 0.54 -19.43
N LYS A 131 -8.61 -0.27 -18.79
CA LYS A 131 -10.02 -0.42 -19.14
C LYS A 131 -10.88 -0.23 -17.90
N PHE A 132 -11.91 0.59 -18.02
CA PHE A 132 -12.84 0.83 -16.93
C PHE A 132 -13.99 -0.18 -16.98
N TYR A 133 -14.43 -0.63 -15.80
CA TYR A 133 -15.59 -1.50 -15.66
C TYR A 133 -16.63 -0.89 -14.73
N ASN A 134 -17.89 -1.20 -15.00
CA ASN A 134 -19.03 -0.74 -14.20
C ASN A 134 -19.04 -1.48 -12.84
N PRO A 135 -18.94 -0.75 -11.69
CA PRO A 135 -18.88 -1.35 -10.36
C PRO A 135 -20.13 -2.14 -9.97
N ASP A 136 -21.31 -1.76 -10.49
CA ASP A 136 -22.59 -2.41 -10.20
C ASP A 136 -22.80 -3.72 -10.99
N LYS A 137 -21.97 -3.96 -12.01
CA LYS A 137 -22.13 -5.09 -12.93
C LYS A 137 -20.90 -6.01 -12.91
N PHE A 138 -20.91 -7.01 -12.04
CA PHE A 138 -19.80 -7.98 -11.97
C PHE A 138 -19.49 -8.66 -13.32
N GLU A 139 -20.51 -8.91 -14.14
CA GLU A 139 -20.31 -9.52 -15.46
C GLU A 139 -19.55 -8.58 -16.42
N ASP A 140 -19.67 -7.26 -16.27
CA ASP A 140 -18.88 -6.30 -17.05
C ASP A 140 -17.39 -6.42 -16.75
N LEU A 141 -17.01 -6.50 -15.47
CA LEU A 141 -15.64 -6.80 -15.06
C LEU A 141 -15.15 -8.11 -15.68
N LYS A 142 -15.94 -9.18 -15.55
CA LYS A 142 -15.57 -10.52 -16.01
C LYS A 142 -15.37 -10.58 -17.52
N ASN A 143 -16.22 -9.90 -18.30
CA ASN A 143 -16.15 -9.85 -19.76
C ASN A 143 -14.96 -9.03 -20.26
N LYS A 144 -14.47 -8.07 -19.49
CA LYS A 144 -13.30 -7.25 -19.81
C LYS A 144 -11.96 -7.92 -19.49
N ILE A 145 -11.96 -9.03 -18.73
CA ILE A 145 -10.73 -9.77 -18.42
C ILE A 145 -10.18 -10.43 -19.69
N THR A 146 -8.92 -10.14 -19.99
CA THR A 146 -8.16 -10.75 -21.11
C THR A 146 -6.94 -11.53 -20.59
N LYS A 147 -6.19 -12.17 -21.48
CA LYS A 147 -4.90 -12.80 -21.14
C LYS A 147 -3.82 -11.79 -20.74
N LYS A 148 -4.01 -10.50 -21.10
CA LYS A 148 -3.09 -9.39 -20.76
C LYS A 148 -3.44 -8.74 -19.42
N THR A 149 -4.61 -9.02 -18.85
CA THR A 149 -5.06 -8.40 -17.60
C THR A 149 -4.12 -8.79 -16.47
N LYS A 150 -3.42 -7.80 -15.95
CA LYS A 150 -2.40 -7.93 -14.90
C LYS A 150 -2.91 -7.57 -13.52
N MET A 151 -3.76 -6.55 -13.43
CA MET A 151 -4.25 -6.02 -12.16
C MET A 151 -5.70 -5.58 -12.27
N ILE A 152 -6.46 -5.77 -11.19
CA ILE A 152 -7.78 -5.18 -10.99
C ILE A 152 -7.65 -4.16 -9.86
N ILE A 153 -8.02 -2.91 -10.15
CA ILE A 153 -8.05 -1.78 -9.21
C ILE A 153 -9.49 -1.53 -8.81
N VAL A 154 -9.75 -1.58 -7.53
CA VAL A 154 -11.06 -1.44 -6.92
C VAL A 154 -11.02 -0.32 -5.90
N GLU A 155 -12.06 0.49 -5.80
CA GLU A 155 -12.35 1.34 -4.66
C GLU A 155 -13.73 0.95 -4.10
N ASN A 156 -13.83 0.72 -2.79
CA ASN A 156 -15.06 0.20 -2.20
C ASN A 156 -15.26 0.67 -0.75
N PRO A 157 -16.32 1.48 -0.47
CA PRO A 157 -17.27 2.04 -1.42
C PRO A 157 -16.61 2.98 -2.44
N GLY A 158 -17.27 3.20 -3.56
CA GLY A 158 -16.80 4.09 -4.62
C GLY A 158 -16.65 5.53 -4.17
N SER A 159 -15.67 6.24 -4.77
CA SER A 159 -15.46 7.67 -4.55
C SER A 159 -16.68 8.45 -5.05
N ASN A 160 -17.18 9.39 -4.26
CA ASN A 160 -18.32 10.26 -4.56
C ASN A 160 -19.69 9.58 -4.73
N THR A 161 -19.76 8.40 -5.29
CA THR A 161 -21.00 7.71 -5.70
C THR A 161 -21.40 6.59 -4.74
N PHE A 162 -20.45 6.08 -3.95
CA PHE A 162 -20.64 5.15 -2.83
C PHE A 162 -21.22 3.77 -3.18
N GLU A 163 -21.11 3.31 -4.42
CA GLU A 163 -21.49 1.94 -4.78
C GLU A 163 -20.59 0.92 -4.05
N PHE A 164 -21.21 -0.20 -3.69
CA PHE A 164 -20.51 -1.34 -3.10
C PHE A 164 -20.40 -2.49 -4.09
N GLN A 165 -19.19 -2.97 -4.27
CA GLN A 165 -18.89 -4.11 -5.11
C GLN A 165 -18.80 -5.41 -4.29
N ASP A 166 -19.13 -6.54 -4.91
CA ASP A 166 -18.91 -7.86 -4.29
C ASP A 166 -17.42 -8.23 -4.37
N LEU A 167 -16.67 -7.82 -3.36
CA LEU A 167 -15.23 -8.07 -3.25
C LEU A 167 -14.90 -9.57 -3.28
N SER A 168 -15.79 -10.44 -2.77
CA SER A 168 -15.60 -11.89 -2.79
C SER A 168 -15.60 -12.46 -4.20
N LYS A 169 -16.49 -11.99 -5.05
CA LYS A 169 -16.52 -12.39 -6.46
C LYS A 169 -15.29 -11.90 -7.21
N ILE A 170 -14.87 -10.65 -6.98
CA ILE A 170 -13.67 -10.06 -7.58
C ILE A 170 -12.43 -10.89 -7.21
N ILE A 171 -12.23 -11.18 -5.92
CA ILE A 171 -11.12 -12.00 -5.43
C ILE A 171 -11.12 -13.38 -6.06
N LYS A 172 -12.28 -14.04 -6.13
CA LYS A 172 -12.42 -15.39 -6.70
C LYS A 172 -12.02 -15.43 -8.17
N VAL A 173 -12.47 -14.47 -8.97
CA VAL A 173 -12.12 -14.42 -10.40
C VAL A 173 -10.66 -14.07 -10.60
N ALA A 174 -10.12 -13.10 -9.86
CA ALA A 174 -8.73 -12.69 -9.94
C ALA A 174 -7.77 -13.85 -9.58
N LYS A 175 -8.04 -14.57 -8.49
CA LYS A 175 -7.25 -15.75 -8.10
C LYS A 175 -7.25 -16.84 -9.18
N ARG A 176 -8.42 -17.18 -9.75
CA ARG A 176 -8.51 -18.19 -10.80
C ARG A 176 -7.73 -17.81 -12.06
N LYS A 177 -7.63 -16.52 -12.36
CA LYS A 177 -6.93 -15.98 -13.54
C LYS A 177 -5.50 -15.52 -13.25
N ASN A 178 -5.00 -15.67 -12.02
CA ASN A 178 -3.70 -15.18 -11.54
C ASN A 178 -3.50 -13.67 -11.77
N ILE A 179 -4.57 -12.89 -11.60
CA ILE A 179 -4.58 -11.43 -11.71
C ILE A 179 -4.33 -10.83 -10.33
N LEU A 180 -3.51 -9.79 -10.24
CA LEU A 180 -3.27 -9.04 -9.01
C LEU A 180 -4.48 -8.19 -8.63
N THR A 181 -4.68 -8.00 -7.34
CA THR A 181 -5.80 -7.19 -6.83
C THR A 181 -5.30 -6.07 -5.94
N PHE A 182 -5.78 -4.87 -6.22
CA PHE A 182 -5.55 -3.66 -5.46
C PHE A 182 -6.89 -3.10 -4.97
N LEU A 183 -7.01 -2.82 -3.68
CA LEU A 183 -8.18 -2.14 -3.12
C LEU A 183 -7.75 -0.79 -2.55
N ASP A 184 -8.34 0.28 -3.05
CA ASP A 184 -8.37 1.55 -2.32
C ASP A 184 -9.36 1.42 -1.16
N ASN A 185 -8.79 1.31 0.04
CA ASN A 185 -9.50 1.11 1.30
C ASN A 185 -9.55 2.40 2.13
N THR A 186 -9.39 3.56 1.49
CA THR A 186 -9.38 4.85 2.18
C THR A 186 -10.64 5.05 3.02
N TRP A 187 -11.82 4.68 2.51
CA TRP A 187 -13.09 4.74 3.24
C TRP A 187 -13.19 3.71 4.38
N GLY A 188 -12.90 2.45 4.08
CA GLY A 188 -13.04 1.35 5.03
C GLY A 188 -11.97 1.37 6.11
N THR A 189 -10.80 1.87 5.80
CA THR A 189 -9.59 1.81 6.63
C THR A 189 -9.27 0.40 7.14
N ALA A 190 -8.10 0.20 7.68
CA ALA A 190 -7.71 -1.07 8.31
C ALA A 190 -8.52 -1.41 9.57
N LEU A 191 -9.33 -0.48 10.07
CA LEU A 191 -10.17 -0.70 11.24
C LEU A 191 -11.40 -1.54 10.90
N TYR A 192 -12.11 -1.18 9.83
CA TYR A 192 -13.38 -1.80 9.46
C TYR A 192 -13.23 -2.89 8.40
N LEU A 193 -12.30 -2.71 7.45
CA LEU A 193 -12.04 -3.68 6.39
C LEU A 193 -10.55 -4.02 6.32
N LYS A 194 -10.23 -5.31 6.23
CA LYS A 194 -8.85 -5.82 6.11
C LYS A 194 -8.69 -6.53 4.77
N PRO A 195 -8.38 -5.80 3.68
CA PRO A 195 -8.34 -6.33 2.32
C PRO A 195 -7.40 -7.53 2.15
N LEU A 196 -6.20 -7.46 2.75
CA LEU A 196 -5.24 -8.55 2.66
C LEU A 196 -5.75 -9.84 3.31
N LYS A 197 -6.49 -9.72 4.43
CA LYS A 197 -7.08 -10.87 5.12
C LYS A 197 -8.17 -11.55 4.30
N ILE A 198 -8.99 -10.78 3.58
CA ILE A 198 -10.02 -11.34 2.71
C ILE A 198 -9.48 -11.82 1.37
N GLY A 199 -8.24 -11.48 1.03
CA GLY A 199 -7.50 -12.09 -0.08
C GLY A 199 -7.08 -11.17 -1.21
N PHE A 200 -7.12 -9.86 -1.05
CA PHE A 200 -6.45 -8.91 -1.93
C PHE A 200 -4.93 -9.05 -1.83
N ASP A 201 -4.22 -8.69 -2.89
CA ASP A 201 -2.76 -8.65 -2.89
C ASP A 201 -2.23 -7.34 -2.27
N MET A 202 -2.98 -6.25 -2.41
CA MET A 202 -2.65 -4.91 -1.92
C MET A 202 -3.86 -4.21 -1.33
N SER A 203 -3.62 -3.45 -0.25
CA SER A 203 -4.56 -2.51 0.37
C SER A 203 -3.91 -1.15 0.41
N PHE A 204 -4.57 -0.17 -0.17
CA PHE A 204 -4.12 1.20 -0.19
C PHE A 204 -5.01 2.07 0.71
N CYS A 205 -4.41 3.06 1.37
CA CYS A 205 -5.13 4.09 2.10
C CYS A 205 -4.44 5.44 1.91
N SER A 206 -5.21 6.45 1.52
CA SER A 206 -4.74 7.83 1.54
C SER A 206 -4.61 8.29 3.00
N ALA A 207 -3.37 8.30 3.51
CA ALA A 207 -3.09 8.72 4.88
C ALA A 207 -3.45 10.18 5.15
N THR A 208 -3.57 10.98 4.10
CA THR A 208 -4.11 12.35 4.10
C THR A 208 -5.46 12.47 4.77
N LYS A 209 -6.27 11.41 4.76
CA LYS A 209 -7.65 11.38 5.26
C LYS A 209 -7.68 10.99 6.74
N TYR A 210 -8.14 9.79 7.05
CA TYR A 210 -8.38 9.36 8.42
C TYR A 210 -7.12 9.20 9.28
N TYR A 211 -5.96 8.87 8.68
CA TYR A 211 -4.74 8.69 9.47
C TYR A 211 -4.18 10.02 9.96
N SER A 212 -4.15 11.07 9.15
CA SER A 212 -3.81 12.42 9.62
C SER A 212 -4.98 13.04 10.42
N GLY A 213 -6.20 12.93 9.90
CA GLY A 213 -7.44 13.33 10.59
C GLY A 213 -7.69 14.83 10.73
N HIS A 214 -6.74 15.68 10.36
CA HIS A 214 -6.78 17.13 10.67
C HIS A 214 -6.55 18.05 9.47
N SER A 215 -6.51 17.52 8.25
CA SER A 215 -6.27 18.28 7.01
C SER A 215 -4.95 19.06 6.98
N ASP A 216 -3.96 18.62 7.75
CA ASP A 216 -2.66 19.29 7.95
C ASP A 216 -1.47 18.48 7.44
N ALA A 217 -1.71 17.26 6.95
CA ALA A 217 -0.68 16.40 6.42
C ALA A 217 -1.14 15.66 5.16
N MET A 218 -0.19 15.30 4.33
CA MET A 218 -0.39 14.46 3.14
C MET A 218 0.42 13.18 3.24
N GLY A 219 -0.11 12.10 2.68
CA GLY A 219 0.59 10.83 2.63
C GLY A 219 -0.27 9.71 2.09
N GLY A 220 0.38 8.61 1.78
CA GLY A 220 -0.26 7.35 1.40
C GLY A 220 0.39 6.17 2.11
N SER A 221 -0.37 5.11 2.26
CA SER A 221 0.13 3.82 2.72
C SER A 221 -0.31 2.72 1.78
N LEU A 222 0.65 1.90 1.34
CA LEU A 222 0.42 0.73 0.51
C LEU A 222 0.81 -0.52 1.29
N ALA A 223 -0.18 -1.20 1.83
CA ALA A 223 -0.03 -2.48 2.50
C ALA A 223 -0.02 -3.62 1.46
N VAL A 224 0.93 -4.54 1.59
CA VAL A 224 1.15 -5.60 0.60
C VAL A 224 1.27 -6.98 1.24
N ASN A 225 0.89 -8.02 0.48
CA ASN A 225 1.16 -9.39 0.85
C ASN A 225 2.59 -9.81 0.44
N LYS A 226 2.99 -11.03 0.84
CA LYS A 226 4.32 -11.59 0.54
C LYS A 226 4.58 -11.76 -0.98
N LYS A 227 3.52 -12.02 -1.76
CA LYS A 227 3.61 -12.30 -3.21
C LYS A 227 4.19 -11.12 -3.98
N VAL A 228 3.75 -9.91 -3.67
CA VAL A 228 4.14 -8.70 -4.42
C VAL A 228 5.29 -7.92 -3.75
N PHE A 229 5.56 -8.14 -2.48
CA PHE A 229 6.52 -7.39 -1.67
C PHE A 229 7.86 -7.11 -2.36
N LYS A 230 8.52 -8.14 -2.89
CA LYS A 230 9.88 -7.97 -3.46
C LYS A 230 9.90 -7.00 -4.64
N LYS A 231 8.88 -7.04 -5.50
CA LYS A 231 8.77 -6.16 -6.67
C LYS A 231 8.47 -4.72 -6.26
N VAL A 232 7.53 -4.54 -5.33
CA VAL A 232 7.19 -3.21 -4.79
C VAL A 232 8.39 -2.62 -4.06
N MET A 233 9.07 -3.38 -3.20
CA MET A 233 10.28 -2.93 -2.50
C MET A 233 11.40 -2.50 -3.45
N PHE A 234 11.60 -3.25 -4.53
CA PHE A 234 12.61 -2.90 -5.54
C PHE A 234 12.31 -1.53 -6.16
N PHE A 235 11.09 -1.32 -6.61
CA PHE A 235 10.68 -0.08 -7.24
C PHE A 235 10.64 1.09 -6.24
N TYR A 236 10.15 0.86 -5.04
CA TYR A 236 10.14 1.84 -3.94
C TYR A 236 11.54 2.39 -3.65
N LYS A 237 12.56 1.53 -3.66
CA LYS A 237 13.96 1.96 -3.49
C LYS A 237 14.51 2.80 -4.65
N LEU A 238 13.96 2.65 -5.85
CA LEU A 238 14.37 3.42 -7.02
C LEU A 238 13.68 4.79 -7.07
N SER A 239 12.43 4.86 -6.61
CA SER A 239 11.62 6.07 -6.71
C SER A 239 11.80 7.05 -5.53
N GLY A 240 12.39 6.60 -4.43
CA GLY A 240 12.66 7.44 -3.25
C GLY A 240 11.61 7.34 -2.18
#